data_a519389b4d257ccad7ecc00a97cf107f
#
_entry.id   a519389b4d257ccad7ecc00a97cf107f
#
_cell.length_a   1.000
_cell.length_b   1.000
_cell.length_c   1.000
_cell.angle_alpha   90.00
_cell.angle_beta   90.00
_cell.angle_gamma   90.00
#
_symmetry.space_group_name_H-M   'P 1'
#
loop_
_entity.id
_entity.type
_entity.pdbx_description
1 polymer ?
#
loop_
_entity_poly.entity_id
_entity_poly.type
_entity_poly.pdbx_seq_one_letter_code
_entity_poly.pdbx_strand_id
1 'polypeptide(L)'
;MTITIAGTTFEQHHYDERGDVLYLSVADYKGPPAKAFSTPEGHNIEYDHSGTVIGMTLVNVRFLLERDGLLTLSLPPEQLAAAELAPVLAAA
;
A
#
# COMPACT_ATOMS: atom_id res chain seq x y z
N MET A 1 1.82 11.48 9.71
CA MET A 1 2.81 10.63 9.02
C MET A 1 2.29 10.27 7.64
N THR A 2 3.14 10.33 6.63
CA THR A 2 2.77 10.00 5.25
C THR A 2 3.74 9.00 4.67
N ILE A 3 3.31 8.30 3.61
CA ILE A 3 4.20 7.44 2.84
C ILE A 3 3.93 7.70 1.36
N THR A 4 4.99 7.80 0.55
CA THR A 4 4.89 8.02 -0.89
C THR A 4 5.33 6.77 -1.63
N ILE A 5 4.45 6.25 -2.49
CA ILE A 5 4.72 5.07 -3.30
C ILE A 5 4.38 5.40 -4.75
N ALA A 6 5.33 5.21 -5.65
CA ALA A 6 5.17 5.46 -7.09
C ALA A 6 4.58 6.85 -7.39
N GLY A 7 5.02 7.86 -6.65
CA GLY A 7 4.58 9.24 -6.84
C GLY A 7 3.28 9.60 -6.16
N THR A 8 2.61 8.67 -5.51
CA THR A 8 1.38 8.94 -4.76
C THR A 8 1.68 9.01 -3.27
N THR A 9 1.26 10.11 -2.63
CA THR A 9 1.43 10.30 -1.19
C THR A 9 0.16 9.87 -0.47
N PHE A 10 0.29 8.88 0.41
CA PHE A 10 -0.80 8.36 1.23
C PHE A 10 -0.72 8.98 2.61
N GLU A 11 -1.74 9.73 2.99
CA GLU A 11 -1.81 10.40 4.28
C GLU A 11 -2.53 9.58 5.34
N GLN A 12 -3.32 8.59 4.92
CA GLN A 12 -4.04 7.69 5.81
C GLN A 12 -3.48 6.29 5.69
N HIS A 13 -3.24 5.66 6.83
CA HIS A 13 -2.73 4.30 6.87
C HIS A 13 -3.30 3.55 8.07
N HIS A 14 -3.45 2.25 7.90
CA HIS A 14 -3.84 1.34 8.97
C HIS A 14 -3.17 -0.02 8.73
N TYR A 15 -2.43 -0.48 9.71
CA TYR A 15 -1.82 -1.80 9.66
C TYR A 15 -2.56 -2.76 10.60
N ASP A 16 -3.11 -3.85 10.01
CA ASP A 16 -3.73 -4.93 10.75
C ASP A 16 -2.69 -6.00 11.05
N GLU A 17 -2.19 -6.03 12.28
CA GLU A 17 -1.14 -6.98 12.69
C GLU A 17 -1.58 -8.43 12.57
N ARG A 18 -2.85 -8.74 12.85
CA ARG A 18 -3.34 -10.11 12.82
C ARG A 18 -3.37 -10.68 11.41
N GLY A 19 -3.81 -9.88 10.46
CA GLY A 19 -3.85 -10.28 9.06
C GLY A 19 -2.58 -10.01 8.31
N ASP A 20 -1.66 -9.23 8.88
CA ASP A 20 -0.46 -8.74 8.22
C ASP A 20 -0.81 -7.97 6.95
N VAL A 21 -1.79 -7.06 7.06
CA VAL A 21 -2.32 -6.27 5.95
C VAL A 21 -2.15 -4.78 6.25
N LEU A 22 -1.56 -4.06 5.30
CA LEU A 22 -1.40 -2.62 5.39
C LEU A 22 -2.35 -1.93 4.41
N TYR A 23 -3.21 -1.07 4.94
CA TYR A 23 -4.16 -0.26 4.15
C TYR A 23 -3.63 1.15 4.03
N LEU A 24 -3.54 1.65 2.81
CA LEU A 24 -3.07 3.00 2.51
C LEU A 24 -4.12 3.73 1.68
N SER A 25 -4.37 5.01 1.99
CA SER A 25 -5.30 5.82 1.20
C SER A 25 -4.90 7.28 1.18
N VAL A 26 -5.32 7.98 0.11
CA VAL A 26 -5.14 9.43 0.02
C VAL A 26 -6.22 10.13 0.82
N ALA A 27 -5.88 11.27 1.41
CA ALA A 27 -6.79 11.96 2.34
C ALA A 27 -8.03 12.54 1.67
N ASP A 28 -7.90 13.00 0.42
CA ASP A 28 -8.94 13.77 -0.24
C ASP A 28 -9.99 12.95 -0.98
N TYR A 29 -9.78 11.65 -1.11
CA TYR A 29 -10.72 10.80 -1.82
C TYR A 29 -11.80 10.26 -0.89
N LYS A 30 -13.06 10.40 -1.31
CA LYS A 30 -14.22 9.92 -0.56
C LYS A 30 -15.10 9.07 -1.47
N GLY A 31 -15.65 8.00 -0.90
CA GLY A 31 -16.52 7.09 -1.63
C GLY A 31 -15.79 5.88 -2.19
N PRO A 32 -16.48 5.04 -2.96
CA PRO A 32 -15.86 3.83 -3.50
C PRO A 32 -14.90 4.16 -4.64
N PRO A 33 -13.85 3.34 -4.82
CA PRO A 33 -12.95 3.53 -5.96
C PRO A 33 -13.66 3.24 -7.27
N ALA A 34 -13.22 3.89 -8.36
CA ALA A 34 -13.77 3.64 -9.70
C ALA A 34 -13.31 2.29 -10.23
N LYS A 35 -12.08 1.90 -9.92
CA LYS A 35 -11.48 0.63 -10.35
C LYS A 35 -10.58 0.09 -9.25
N ALA A 36 -10.47 -1.24 -9.18
CA ALA A 36 -9.53 -1.91 -8.30
C ALA A 36 -8.92 -3.09 -9.06
N PHE A 37 -7.60 -3.26 -8.93
CA PHE A 37 -6.88 -4.34 -9.59
C PHE A 37 -6.01 -5.07 -8.57
N SER A 38 -5.97 -6.40 -8.69
CA SER A 38 -5.05 -7.22 -7.92
C SER A 38 -3.72 -7.33 -8.66
N THR A 39 -2.62 -7.16 -7.93
CA THR A 39 -1.29 -7.38 -8.51
C THR A 39 -0.97 -8.87 -8.51
N PRO A 40 0.02 -9.32 -9.33
CA PRO A 40 0.46 -10.73 -9.30
C PRO A 40 0.91 -11.19 -7.91
N GLU A 41 1.41 -10.27 -7.07
CA GLU A 41 1.84 -10.57 -5.71
C GLU A 41 0.68 -10.72 -4.72
N GLY A 42 -0.56 -10.43 -5.14
CA GLY A 42 -1.74 -10.53 -4.30
C GLY A 42 -2.14 -9.24 -3.61
N HIS A 43 -1.50 -8.12 -3.94
CA HIS A 43 -1.88 -6.81 -3.42
C HIS A 43 -3.02 -6.22 -4.24
N ASN A 44 -3.74 -5.25 -3.67
CA ASN A 44 -4.85 -4.59 -4.37
C ASN A 44 -4.57 -3.10 -4.50
N ILE A 45 -4.74 -2.58 -5.71
CA ILE A 45 -4.51 -1.16 -6.02
C ILE A 45 -5.82 -0.54 -6.48
N GLU A 46 -6.20 0.59 -5.88
CA GLU A 46 -7.45 1.26 -6.15
C GLU A 46 -7.21 2.59 -6.89
N TYR A 47 -8.05 2.86 -7.88
CA TYR A 47 -7.93 4.02 -8.76
C TYR A 47 -9.23 4.84 -8.79
N ASP A 48 -9.09 6.15 -9.01
CA ASP A 48 -10.24 7.01 -9.26
C ASP A 48 -10.63 6.96 -10.75
N HIS A 49 -11.62 7.79 -11.15
CA HIS A 49 -12.10 7.83 -12.54
C HIS A 49 -11.04 8.31 -13.53
N SER A 50 -10.05 9.08 -13.09
CA SER A 50 -8.99 9.57 -13.96
C SER A 50 -7.83 8.58 -14.10
N GLY A 51 -7.86 7.47 -13.36
CA GLY A 51 -6.78 6.49 -13.34
C GLY A 51 -5.68 6.81 -12.35
N THR A 52 -5.90 7.75 -11.44
CA THR A 52 -4.94 8.07 -10.39
C THR A 52 -5.09 7.09 -9.23
N VAL A 53 -3.97 6.60 -8.71
CA VAL A 53 -3.96 5.70 -7.55
C VAL A 53 -4.46 6.47 -6.31
N ILE A 54 -5.45 5.90 -5.62
CA ILE A 54 -6.03 6.50 -4.42
C ILE A 54 -5.92 5.61 -3.19
N GLY A 55 -5.62 4.34 -3.36
CA GLY A 55 -5.48 3.41 -2.24
C GLY A 55 -4.70 2.18 -2.62
N MET A 56 -4.12 1.55 -1.60
CA MET A 56 -3.43 0.28 -1.74
C MET A 56 -3.74 -0.59 -0.53
N THR A 57 -3.94 -1.89 -0.79
CA THR A 57 -4.03 -2.90 0.25
C THR A 57 -2.87 -3.87 0.03
N LEU A 58 -1.89 -3.82 0.91
CA LEU A 58 -0.70 -4.66 0.80
C LEU A 58 -0.81 -5.82 1.78
N VAL A 59 -0.68 -7.05 1.28
CA VAL A 59 -0.86 -8.27 2.07
C VAL A 59 0.46 -8.94 2.39
N ASN A 60 0.52 -9.64 3.52
CA ASN A 60 1.71 -10.34 4.01
C ASN A 60 2.93 -9.41 4.12
N VAL A 61 2.69 -8.17 4.56
CA VAL A 61 3.69 -7.10 4.51
C VAL A 61 4.92 -7.44 5.34
N ARG A 62 4.72 -7.73 6.63
CA ARG A 62 5.83 -8.03 7.54
C ARG A 62 6.54 -9.33 7.14
N PHE A 63 5.76 -10.33 6.74
CA PHE A 63 6.29 -11.61 6.28
C PHE A 63 7.22 -11.42 5.06
N LEU A 64 6.78 -10.65 4.07
CA LEU A 64 7.57 -10.41 2.85
C LEU A 64 8.82 -9.59 3.13
N LEU A 65 8.71 -8.57 3.98
CA LEU A 65 9.87 -7.75 4.36
C LEU A 65 10.92 -8.56 5.13
N GLU A 66 10.50 -9.46 6.00
CA GLU A 66 11.42 -10.33 6.73
C GLU A 66 12.08 -11.38 5.85
N ARG A 67 11.32 -11.93 4.90
CA ARG A 67 11.82 -12.97 4.00
C ARG A 67 12.75 -12.40 2.92
N ASP A 68 12.35 -11.29 2.28
CA ASP A 68 13.01 -10.77 1.08
C ASP A 68 13.76 -9.45 1.32
N GLY A 69 13.55 -8.79 2.46
CA GLY A 69 14.13 -7.48 2.74
C GLY A 69 13.41 -6.33 2.07
N LEU A 70 12.50 -6.61 1.15
CA LEU A 70 11.70 -5.61 0.46
C LEU A 70 10.37 -6.22 0.02
N LEU A 71 9.41 -5.33 -0.30
CA LEU A 71 8.10 -5.71 -0.81
C LEU A 71 8.02 -5.22 -2.25
N THR A 72 7.75 -6.13 -3.18
CA THR A 72 7.72 -5.85 -4.61
C THR A 72 6.28 -5.67 -5.10
N LEU A 73 6.06 -4.61 -5.89
CA LEU A 73 4.81 -4.38 -6.60
C LEU A 73 5.08 -4.43 -8.10
N SER A 74 4.17 -5.03 -8.85
CA SER A 74 4.25 -5.04 -10.32
C SER A 74 3.42 -3.94 -10.96
N LEU A 75 2.36 -3.49 -10.28
CA LEU A 75 1.46 -2.44 -10.73
C LEU A 75 1.07 -1.53 -9.55
N PRO A 76 1.56 -0.27 -9.53
CA PRO A 76 2.68 0.27 -10.31
C PRO A 76 4.00 -0.42 -9.95
N PRO A 77 4.97 -0.50 -10.86
CA PRO A 77 6.24 -1.17 -10.55
C PRO A 77 7.00 -0.40 -9.48
N GLU A 78 7.25 -1.04 -8.34
CA GLU A 78 7.86 -0.41 -7.18
C GLU A 78 8.48 -1.47 -6.27
N GLN A 79 9.54 -1.10 -5.57
CA GLN A 79 10.13 -1.93 -4.53
C GLN A 79 10.22 -1.11 -3.26
N LEU A 80 9.63 -1.61 -2.18
CA LEU A 80 9.53 -0.91 -0.92
C LEU A 80 10.42 -1.59 0.11
N ALA A 81 11.45 -0.87 0.59
CA ALA A 81 12.35 -1.41 1.61
C ALA A 81 11.67 -1.39 2.99
N ALA A 82 12.14 -2.27 3.87
CA ALA A 82 11.62 -2.35 5.23
C ALA A 82 11.71 -1.00 5.95
N ALA A 83 12.78 -0.24 5.73
CA ALA A 83 12.96 1.07 6.36
C ALA A 83 11.91 2.08 5.94
N GLU A 84 11.39 1.98 4.70
CA GLU A 84 10.35 2.88 4.20
C GLU A 84 9.00 2.60 4.85
N LEU A 85 8.71 1.34 5.16
CA LEU A 85 7.43 0.94 5.72
C LEU A 85 7.44 0.86 7.25
N ALA A 86 8.60 0.78 7.87
CA ALA A 86 8.71 0.65 9.32
C ALA A 86 7.89 1.68 10.11
N PRO A 87 7.88 2.99 9.74
CA PRO A 87 7.10 3.97 10.49
C PRO A 87 5.60 3.68 10.49
N VAL A 88 5.02 3.26 9.36
CA VAL A 88 3.58 2.98 9.30
C VAL A 88 3.23 1.66 9.97
N LEU A 89 4.12 0.68 9.96
CA LEU A 89 3.91 -0.59 10.66
C LEU A 89 4.00 -0.39 12.18
N ALA A 90 4.90 0.45 12.63
CA ALA A 90 5.07 0.74 14.06
C ALA A 90 3.94 1.59 14.63
N ALA A 91 3.21 2.32 13.79
CA ALA A 91 2.09 3.16 14.21
C ALA A 91 0.80 2.36 14.45
N ALA A 92 0.80 1.07 14.16
CA ALA A 92 -0.38 0.21 14.31
C ALA A 92 -0.69 -0.08 15.78
#